data_78b0c44adf0ef97f15925f4fbbd322e9
#
_entry.id   78b0c44adf0ef97f15925f4fbbd322e9
#
_cell.length_a   1.000
_cell.length_b   1.000
_cell.length_c   1.000
_cell.angle_alpha   90.00
_cell.angle_beta   90.00
_cell.angle_gamma   90.00
#
_symmetry.space_group_name_H-M   'P 1'
#
loop_
_entity.id
_entity.type
_entity.pdbx_description
1 polymer ?
#
loop_
_entity_poly.entity_id
_entity_poly.type
_entity_poly.pdbx_seq_one_letter_code
_entity_poly.pdbx_strand_id
1 'polypeptide(L)'
;MAFIIILTIMIYVIAAIWSWNNLGQIEKSKKIAVILVGILVTYIITLIVFNLSKNNVNYDTAIIETTIKNIIVAIFTGANACIFIPYISKQLEKIHEGEIEKEKFTQKMMALLVIIVILLSFECGYMKTTQQGILKIYNHNIEK
;
A
#
# COMPACT_ATOMS: atom_id res chain seq x y z
N MET A 1 -17.72 6.03 7.60
CA MET A 1 -17.07 4.72 7.34
C MET A 1 -17.25 4.23 5.90
N ALA A 2 -18.48 4.13 5.38
CA ALA A 2 -18.71 3.66 4.00
C ALA A 2 -17.89 4.41 2.94
N PHE A 3 -17.78 5.73 3.04
CA PHE A 3 -17.01 6.55 2.09
C PHE A 3 -15.51 6.15 2.02
N ILE A 4 -14.88 5.86 3.17
CA ILE A 4 -13.47 5.47 3.22
C ILE A 4 -13.26 4.10 2.58
N ILE A 5 -14.18 3.16 2.79
CA ILE A 5 -14.13 1.84 2.17
C ILE A 5 -14.28 1.96 0.66
N ILE A 6 -15.24 2.76 0.18
CA ILE A 6 -15.44 3.01 -1.25
C ILE A 6 -14.19 3.64 -1.87
N LEU A 7 -13.61 4.65 -1.22
CA LEU A 7 -12.37 5.30 -1.68
C LEU A 7 -11.23 4.29 -1.78
N THR A 8 -11.06 3.43 -0.78
CA THR A 8 -10.02 2.38 -0.77
C THR A 8 -10.20 1.42 -1.94
N ILE A 9 -11.43 0.95 -2.16
CA ILE A 9 -11.74 0.05 -3.29
C ILE A 9 -11.44 0.74 -4.62
N MET A 10 -11.83 2.00 -4.79
CA MET A 10 -11.52 2.77 -5.99
C MET A 10 -10.02 2.89 -6.26
N ILE A 11 -9.21 3.15 -5.23
CA ILE A 11 -7.75 3.23 -5.35
C ILE A 11 -7.17 1.88 -5.82
N TYR A 12 -7.62 0.76 -5.25
CA TYR A 12 -7.16 -0.56 -5.69
C TYR A 12 -7.57 -0.89 -7.13
N VAL A 13 -8.80 -0.53 -7.53
CA VAL A 13 -9.28 -0.73 -8.90
C VAL A 13 -8.44 0.11 -9.87
N ILE A 14 -8.18 1.37 -9.57
CA ILE A 14 -7.33 2.25 -10.40
C ILE A 14 -5.92 1.68 -10.50
N ALA A 15 -5.32 1.24 -9.39
CA ALA A 15 -4.00 0.62 -9.38
C ALA A 15 -3.95 -0.65 -10.24
N ALA A 16 -4.99 -1.50 -10.14
CA ALA A 16 -5.09 -2.73 -10.92
C ALA A 16 -5.22 -2.45 -12.43
N ILE A 17 -6.09 -1.51 -12.82
CA ILE A 17 -6.27 -1.11 -14.24
C ILE A 17 -4.96 -0.51 -14.78
N TRP A 18 -4.33 0.38 -14.04
CA TRP A 18 -3.07 0.98 -14.42
C TRP A 18 -1.99 -0.07 -14.63
N SER A 19 -1.84 -1.01 -13.67
CA SER A 19 -0.87 -2.09 -13.77
C SER A 19 -1.14 -3.01 -14.94
N TRP A 20 -2.42 -3.34 -15.18
CA TRP A 20 -2.84 -4.15 -16.30
C TRP A 20 -2.39 -3.56 -17.64
N ASN A 21 -2.57 -2.27 -17.82
CA ASN A 21 -2.20 -1.57 -19.05
C ASN A 21 -0.66 -1.50 -19.25
N ASN A 22 0.10 -1.49 -18.13
CA ASN A 22 1.56 -1.39 -18.17
C ASN A 22 2.28 -2.75 -18.19
N LEU A 23 1.58 -3.88 -18.06
CA LEU A 23 2.17 -5.23 -18.12
C LEU A 23 2.42 -5.77 -19.54
N GLY A 24 2.17 -4.98 -20.58
CA GLY A 24 2.48 -5.35 -21.94
C GLY A 24 1.81 -6.64 -22.42
N GLN A 25 2.55 -7.51 -23.13
CA GLN A 25 2.04 -8.74 -23.76
C GLN A 25 2.11 -10.01 -22.88
N ILE A 26 2.34 -9.88 -21.58
CA ILE A 26 2.37 -11.04 -20.68
C ILE A 26 0.99 -11.71 -20.61
N GLU A 27 0.94 -13.02 -20.46
CA GLU A 27 -0.29 -13.82 -20.32
C GLU A 27 -1.22 -13.22 -19.24
N LYS A 28 -2.52 -13.23 -19.50
CA LYS A 28 -3.54 -12.65 -18.61
C LYS A 28 -3.49 -13.19 -17.18
N SER A 29 -3.24 -14.50 -17.02
CA SER A 29 -3.11 -15.16 -15.72
C SER A 29 -1.91 -14.62 -14.93
N LYS A 30 -0.79 -14.41 -15.58
CA LYS A 30 0.42 -13.85 -14.98
C LYS A 30 0.25 -12.39 -14.62
N LYS A 31 -0.47 -11.61 -15.43
CA LYS A 31 -0.82 -10.21 -15.10
C LYS A 31 -1.62 -10.12 -13.79
N ILE A 32 -2.66 -10.95 -13.66
CA ILE A 32 -3.48 -11.00 -12.45
C ILE A 32 -2.62 -11.37 -11.24
N ALA A 33 -1.78 -12.40 -11.37
CA ALA A 33 -0.90 -12.83 -10.28
C ALA A 33 0.06 -11.71 -9.85
N VAL A 34 0.69 -11.00 -10.78
CA VAL A 34 1.62 -9.90 -10.48
C VAL A 34 0.90 -8.75 -9.75
N ILE A 35 -0.29 -8.39 -10.20
CA ILE A 35 -1.09 -7.33 -9.55
C ILE A 35 -1.48 -7.74 -8.13
N LEU A 36 -2.02 -8.94 -7.95
CA LEU A 36 -2.45 -9.42 -6.63
C LEU A 36 -1.27 -9.54 -5.65
N VAL A 37 -0.15 -10.13 -6.11
CA VAL A 37 1.06 -10.24 -5.29
C VAL A 37 1.62 -8.87 -4.96
N GLY A 38 1.65 -7.95 -5.91
CA GLY A 38 2.11 -6.58 -5.68
C GLY A 38 1.29 -5.85 -4.61
N ILE A 39 -0.03 -5.92 -4.69
CA ILE A 39 -0.93 -5.33 -3.70
C ILE A 39 -0.72 -5.99 -2.32
N LEU A 40 -0.65 -7.33 -2.27
CA LEU A 40 -0.45 -8.06 -1.02
C LEU A 40 0.88 -7.71 -0.35
N VAL A 41 1.97 -7.70 -1.11
CA VAL A 41 3.31 -7.37 -0.58
C VAL A 41 3.34 -5.94 -0.06
N THR A 42 2.80 -4.98 -0.83
CA THR A 42 2.72 -3.58 -0.40
C THR A 42 1.91 -3.44 0.90
N TYR A 43 0.79 -4.17 1.01
CA TYR A 43 -0.03 -4.17 2.21
C TYR A 43 0.72 -4.72 3.44
N ILE A 44 1.42 -5.85 3.28
CA ILE A 44 2.20 -6.45 4.37
C ILE A 44 3.30 -5.50 4.83
N ILE A 45 4.06 -4.91 3.91
CA ILE A 45 5.14 -3.96 4.23
C ILE A 45 4.57 -2.75 4.98
N THR A 46 3.46 -2.19 4.50
CA THR A 46 2.81 -1.04 5.16
C THR A 46 2.34 -1.39 6.57
N LEU A 47 1.76 -2.58 6.77
CA LEU A 47 1.37 -3.06 8.11
C LEU A 47 2.57 -3.21 9.05
N ILE A 48 3.66 -3.79 8.58
CA ILE A 48 4.88 -3.98 9.38
C ILE A 48 5.41 -2.62 9.82
N VAL A 49 5.59 -1.69 8.89
CA VAL A 49 6.12 -0.35 9.20
C VAL A 49 5.19 0.40 10.15
N PHE A 50 3.87 0.32 9.95
CA PHE A 50 2.90 0.95 10.85
C PHE A 50 2.95 0.38 12.26
N ASN A 51 3.09 -0.95 12.41
CA ASN A 51 3.15 -1.61 13.72
C ASN A 51 4.48 -1.39 14.45
N LEU A 52 5.61 -1.33 13.72
CA LEU A 52 6.92 -1.05 14.30
C LEU A 52 7.02 0.37 14.89
N SER A 53 6.29 1.29 14.31
CA SER A 53 6.25 2.67 14.76
C SER A 53 5.26 2.81 15.94
N LYS A 54 5.62 2.26 17.12
CA LYS A 54 4.76 2.27 18.32
C LYS A 54 4.52 3.70 18.85
N ASN A 55 3.24 4.08 18.98
CA ASN A 55 2.80 5.09 19.93
C ASN A 55 1.94 4.41 21.00
N ASN A 56 2.27 4.64 22.27
CA ASN A 56 1.44 4.21 23.40
C ASN A 56 0.18 5.08 23.43
N VAL A 57 -0.86 4.63 22.81
CA VAL A 57 -2.18 5.24 22.93
C VAL A 57 -3.07 4.21 23.59
N ASN A 58 -3.39 4.45 24.86
CA ASN A 58 -4.40 3.67 25.59
C ASN A 58 -5.78 4.12 25.11
N TYR A 59 -6.47 3.24 24.37
CA TYR A 59 -7.86 3.43 24.01
C TYR A 59 -8.68 2.26 24.55
N ASP A 60 -9.78 2.55 25.22
CA ASP A 60 -10.71 1.54 25.74
C ASP A 60 -11.51 0.79 24.67
N THR A 61 -11.32 1.12 23.40
CA THR A 61 -12.07 0.57 22.26
C THR A 61 -11.17 -0.13 21.24
N ALA A 62 -10.56 -1.23 21.63
CA ALA A 62 -9.61 -2.00 20.81
C ALA A 62 -10.13 -2.38 19.40
N ILE A 63 -11.42 -2.67 19.26
CA ILE A 63 -12.04 -3.06 17.98
C ILE A 63 -12.08 -1.87 17.01
N ILE A 64 -12.52 -0.70 17.50
CA ILE A 64 -12.66 0.52 16.69
C ILE A 64 -11.29 1.02 16.27
N GLU A 65 -10.35 1.04 17.20
CA GLU A 65 -8.96 1.41 16.93
C GLU A 65 -8.34 0.53 15.85
N THR A 66 -8.51 -0.79 15.97
CA THR A 66 -8.01 -1.75 14.98
C THR A 66 -8.66 -1.55 13.62
N THR A 67 -9.97 -1.29 13.59
CA THR A 67 -10.70 -1.06 12.34
C THR A 67 -10.22 0.21 11.65
N ILE A 68 -10.08 1.33 12.38
CA ILE A 68 -9.59 2.59 11.85
C ILE A 68 -8.15 2.43 11.34
N LYS A 69 -7.28 1.74 12.09
CA LYS A 69 -5.92 1.40 11.69
C LYS A 69 -5.89 0.66 10.35
N ASN A 70 -6.68 -0.40 10.23
CA ASN A 70 -6.70 -1.21 9.01
C ASN A 70 -7.20 -0.43 7.79
N ILE A 71 -8.20 0.45 7.97
CA ILE A 71 -8.70 1.31 6.90
C ILE A 71 -7.62 2.30 6.45
N ILE A 72 -6.93 2.96 7.39
CA ILE A 72 -5.85 3.91 7.06
C ILE A 72 -4.73 3.18 6.32
N VAL A 73 -4.28 2.03 6.83
CA VAL A 73 -3.25 1.22 6.19
C VAL A 73 -3.67 0.80 4.78
N ALA A 74 -4.92 0.42 4.57
CA ALA A 74 -5.44 0.05 3.24
C ALA A 74 -5.41 1.23 2.27
N ILE A 75 -5.76 2.46 2.70
CA ILE A 75 -5.73 3.67 1.87
C ILE A 75 -4.30 3.98 1.44
N PHE A 76 -3.34 4.00 2.38
CA PHE A 76 -1.94 4.28 2.06
C PHE A 76 -1.33 3.18 1.20
N THR A 77 -1.68 1.91 1.46
CA THR A 77 -1.27 0.78 0.62
C THR A 77 -1.77 0.95 -0.81
N GLY A 78 -3.03 1.33 -1.01
CA GLY A 78 -3.60 1.56 -2.33
C GLY A 78 -2.88 2.70 -3.07
N ALA A 79 -2.60 3.81 -2.38
CA ALA A 79 -1.87 4.94 -2.95
C ALA A 79 -0.45 4.53 -3.36
N ASN A 80 0.28 3.83 -2.49
CA ASN A 80 1.63 3.33 -2.79
C ASN A 80 1.62 2.30 -3.93
N ALA A 81 0.63 1.41 -3.97
CA ALA A 81 0.46 0.44 -5.05
C ALA A 81 0.31 1.13 -6.42
N CYS A 82 -0.41 2.24 -6.50
CA CYS A 82 -0.54 3.03 -7.73
C CYS A 82 0.82 3.53 -8.26
N ILE A 83 1.79 3.73 -7.38
CA ILE A 83 3.13 4.22 -7.76
C ILE A 83 4.06 3.05 -8.09
N PHE A 84 4.12 2.04 -7.22
CA PHE A 84 5.14 0.99 -7.29
C PHE A 84 4.80 -0.16 -8.24
N ILE A 85 3.53 -0.56 -8.35
CA ILE A 85 3.15 -1.67 -9.23
C ILE A 85 3.44 -1.37 -10.70
N PRO A 86 3.11 -0.21 -11.27
CA PRO A 86 3.45 0.12 -12.65
C PRO A 86 4.97 0.11 -12.90
N TYR A 87 5.76 0.61 -11.94
CA TYR A 87 7.21 0.60 -12.07
C TYR A 87 7.77 -0.83 -12.09
N ILE A 88 7.34 -1.68 -11.16
CA ILE A 88 7.77 -3.09 -11.10
C ILE A 88 7.35 -3.81 -12.39
N SER A 89 6.12 -3.60 -12.85
CA SER A 89 5.59 -4.19 -14.08
C SER A 89 6.45 -3.85 -15.29
N LYS A 90 6.84 -2.58 -15.41
CA LYS A 90 7.70 -2.12 -16.51
C LYS A 90 9.12 -2.72 -16.44
N GLN A 91 9.67 -2.92 -15.24
CA GLN A 91 10.97 -3.57 -15.10
C GLN A 91 10.90 -5.07 -15.44
N LEU A 92 9.78 -5.75 -15.10
CA LEU A 92 9.55 -7.14 -15.47
C LEU A 92 9.42 -7.33 -17.00
N GLU A 93 8.72 -6.42 -17.66
CA GLU A 93 8.62 -6.41 -19.12
C GLU A 93 10.01 -6.33 -19.77
N LYS A 94 10.87 -5.42 -19.32
CA LYS A 94 12.23 -5.25 -19.81
C LYS A 94 13.12 -6.48 -19.64
N ILE A 95 12.92 -7.28 -18.57
CA ILE A 95 13.60 -8.57 -18.44
C ILE A 95 13.07 -9.57 -19.46
N HIS A 96 11.75 -9.60 -19.64
CA HIS A 96 11.12 -10.55 -20.56
C HIS A 96 11.56 -10.29 -22.02
N GLU A 97 11.76 -9.04 -22.36
CA GLU A 97 12.26 -8.61 -23.68
C GLU A 97 13.79 -8.75 -23.83
N GLY A 98 14.50 -9.11 -22.76
CA GLY A 98 15.96 -9.26 -22.77
C GLY A 98 16.73 -7.93 -22.77
N GLU A 99 16.05 -6.81 -22.52
CA GLU A 99 16.67 -5.48 -22.47
C GLU A 99 17.53 -5.26 -21.22
N ILE A 100 17.27 -6.00 -20.15
CA ILE A 100 17.97 -5.84 -18.87
C ILE A 100 18.43 -7.22 -18.37
N GLU A 101 19.69 -7.29 -17.96
CA GLU A 101 20.26 -8.46 -17.29
C GLU A 101 19.62 -8.68 -15.90
N LYS A 102 19.50 -9.95 -15.46
CA LYS A 102 18.93 -10.31 -14.16
C LYS A 102 19.60 -9.59 -12.99
N GLU A 103 20.91 -9.39 -13.05
CA GLU A 103 21.68 -8.71 -12.02
C GLU A 103 21.27 -7.24 -11.88
N LYS A 104 21.16 -6.50 -12.97
CA LYS A 104 20.70 -5.11 -12.98
C LYS A 104 19.25 -4.96 -12.53
N PHE A 105 18.41 -5.95 -12.84
CA PHE A 105 17.05 -5.97 -12.32
C PHE A 105 17.04 -6.14 -10.80
N THR A 106 17.80 -7.09 -10.26
CA THR A 106 17.90 -7.31 -8.82
C THR A 106 18.37 -6.04 -8.11
N GLN A 107 19.39 -5.37 -8.62
CA GLN A 107 19.86 -4.09 -8.06
C GLN A 107 18.77 -3.02 -8.05
N LYS A 108 18.00 -2.89 -9.14
CA LYS A 108 16.87 -1.94 -9.20
C LYS A 108 15.76 -2.28 -8.23
N MET A 109 15.44 -3.58 -8.05
CA MET A 109 14.44 -4.01 -7.08
C MET A 109 14.90 -3.77 -5.64
N MET A 110 16.16 -4.01 -5.33
CA MET A 110 16.72 -3.68 -4.01
C MET A 110 16.69 -2.17 -3.73
N ALA A 111 17.06 -1.35 -4.69
CA ALA A 111 16.97 0.11 -4.57
C ALA A 111 15.50 0.56 -4.37
N LEU A 112 14.56 -0.02 -5.12
CA LEU A 112 13.14 0.26 -4.96
C LEU A 112 12.63 -0.12 -3.56
N LEU A 113 13.05 -1.27 -3.04
CA LEU A 113 12.67 -1.72 -1.70
C LEU A 113 13.14 -0.72 -0.62
N VAL A 114 14.37 -0.23 -0.74
CA VAL A 114 14.90 0.81 0.16
C VAL A 114 14.06 2.09 0.06
N ILE A 115 13.72 2.53 -1.15
CA ILE A 115 12.87 3.72 -1.37
C ILE A 115 11.50 3.52 -0.74
N ILE A 116 10.87 2.35 -0.91
CA ILE A 116 9.57 2.02 -0.30
C ILE A 116 9.65 2.10 1.22
N VAL A 117 10.67 1.51 1.84
CA VAL A 117 10.84 1.53 3.30
C VAL A 117 11.02 2.96 3.82
N ILE A 118 11.82 3.77 3.13
CA ILE A 118 12.01 5.19 3.49
C ILE A 118 10.69 5.95 3.38
N LEU A 119 9.97 5.82 2.27
CA LEU A 119 8.68 6.48 2.05
C LEU A 119 7.66 6.10 3.10
N LEU A 120 7.49 4.79 3.37
CA LEU A 120 6.56 4.29 4.38
C LEU A 120 6.94 4.77 5.80
N SER A 121 8.24 4.93 6.08
CA SER A 121 8.69 5.47 7.36
C SER A 121 8.25 6.92 7.56
N PHE A 122 8.31 7.74 6.50
CA PHE A 122 7.78 9.12 6.52
C PHE A 122 6.24 9.13 6.64
N GLU A 123 5.56 8.28 5.88
CA GLU A 123 4.09 8.19 5.91
C GLU A 123 3.56 7.69 7.25
N CYS A 124 4.34 6.90 7.98
CA CYS A 124 3.91 6.30 9.23
C CYS A 124 3.50 7.34 10.28
N GLY A 125 4.24 8.43 10.40
CA GLY A 125 3.87 9.56 11.27
C GLY A 125 2.53 10.18 10.86
N TYR A 126 2.33 10.33 9.56
CA TYR A 126 1.09 10.88 8.99
C TYR A 126 -0.12 9.97 9.22
N MET A 127 0.06 8.66 9.02
CA MET A 127 -0.98 7.65 9.30
C MET A 127 -1.43 7.71 10.76
N LYS A 128 -0.50 7.83 11.72
CA LYS A 128 -0.80 7.92 13.14
C LYS A 128 -1.56 9.19 13.50
N THR A 129 -1.12 10.32 12.97
CA THR A 129 -1.82 11.60 13.18
C THR A 129 -3.25 11.53 12.65
N THR A 130 -3.45 10.93 11.49
CA THR A 130 -4.78 10.73 10.88
C THR A 130 -5.64 9.80 11.73
N GLN A 131 -5.09 8.69 12.23
CA GLN A 131 -5.79 7.78 13.14
C GLN A 131 -6.25 8.49 14.40
N GLN A 132 -5.38 9.25 15.06
CA GLN A 132 -5.70 10.00 16.26
C GLN A 132 -6.80 11.06 16.01
N GLY A 133 -6.72 11.77 14.88
CA GLY A 133 -7.74 12.75 14.48
C GLY A 133 -9.13 12.11 14.30
N ILE A 134 -9.19 10.96 13.62
CA ILE A 134 -10.47 10.23 13.42
C ILE A 134 -11.03 9.73 14.75
N LEU A 135 -10.19 9.16 15.62
CA LEU A 135 -10.61 8.69 16.94
C LEU A 135 -11.14 9.83 17.82
N LYS A 136 -10.50 10.99 17.79
CA LYS A 136 -10.96 12.17 18.53
C LYS A 136 -12.35 12.62 18.08
N ILE A 137 -12.60 12.65 16.78
CA ILE A 137 -13.92 12.99 16.21
C ILE A 137 -14.96 11.94 16.61
N TYR A 138 -14.61 10.66 16.56
CA TYR A 138 -15.48 9.57 16.92
C TYR A 138 -15.92 9.66 18.39
N ASN A 139 -14.97 9.84 19.32
CA ASN A 139 -15.25 9.94 20.75
C ASN A 139 -16.11 11.16 21.08
N HIS A 140 -15.85 12.31 20.46
CA HIS A 140 -16.66 13.52 20.66
C HIS A 140 -18.12 13.36 20.23
N ASN A 141 -18.40 12.49 19.23
CA ASN A 141 -19.76 12.23 18.78
C ASN A 141 -20.52 11.21 19.64
N ILE A 142 -19.84 10.45 20.50
CA ILE A 142 -20.45 9.49 21.40
C ILE A 142 -20.82 10.15 22.75
N GLU A 143 -20.08 11.18 23.15
CA GLU A 143 -20.32 11.92 24.40
C GLU A 143 -21.47 12.93 24.30
N LYS A 144 -22.11 13.06 23.14
CA LYS A 144 -23.31 13.87 22.91
C LYS A 144 -24.56 13.00 22.85
#